data_b5f72f345ac21f36fbfcfd59e22cfb6b
#
_entry.id   b5f72f345ac21f36fbfcfd59e22cfb6b
#
_cell.length_a   1.000
_cell.length_b   1.000
_cell.length_c   1.000
_cell.angle_alpha   90.00
_cell.angle_beta   90.00
_cell.angle_gamma   90.00
#
_symmetry.space_group_name_H-M   'P 1'
#
loop_
_entity.id
_entity.type
_entity.pdbx_description
1 polymer ?
#
loop_
_entity_poly.entity_id
_entity_poly.type
_entity_poly.pdbx_seq_one_letter_code
_entity_poly.pdbx_strand_id
1 'polypeptide(L)'
;GMTRRVLISTAVMEHPRLVIADEPTPGLHISAARRVLSHFREIADQGAGVLLITHDLELALEVADRIVVFYAGTNVEEALAEDFEDEQRLRHPYTKALFRAMPRHGFKASSGTQPYVADMPAGCPYGPRCPDMDEGCLQEISYRSFRGGMVKCRKAGI
;
A
#
# COMPACT_ATOMS: atom_id res chain seq x y z
N GLY A 1 -12.34 15.07 -14.93
CA GLY A 1 -11.51 14.25 -15.79
C GLY A 1 -10.51 14.98 -16.68
N MET A 2 -10.91 16.00 -17.44
CA MET A 2 -9.99 16.73 -18.34
C MET A 2 -8.89 17.49 -17.57
N THR A 3 -9.24 18.21 -16.53
CA THR A 3 -8.31 19.02 -15.74
C THR A 3 -7.17 18.18 -15.13
N ARG A 4 -7.49 16.99 -14.57
CA ARG A 4 -6.46 16.08 -14.02
C ARG A 4 -5.51 15.56 -15.10
N ARG A 5 -6.01 15.25 -16.28
CA ARG A 5 -5.17 14.77 -17.41
C ARG A 5 -4.22 15.87 -17.87
N VAL A 6 -4.67 17.12 -17.90
CA VAL A 6 -3.82 18.28 -18.22
C VAL A 6 -2.72 18.44 -17.18
N LEU A 7 -3.06 18.36 -15.87
CA LEU A 7 -2.07 18.46 -14.79
C LEU A 7 -1.01 17.35 -14.86
N ILE A 8 -1.42 16.10 -15.12
CA ILE A 8 -0.47 15.00 -15.31
C ILE A 8 0.44 15.26 -16.51
N SER A 9 -0.13 15.67 -17.65
CA SER A 9 0.67 16.01 -18.85
C SER A 9 1.68 17.11 -18.55
N THR A 10 1.30 18.14 -17.80
CA THR A 10 2.20 19.24 -17.43
C THR A 10 3.36 18.74 -16.54
N ALA A 11 3.06 17.87 -15.57
CA ALA A 11 4.05 17.34 -14.63
C ALA A 11 5.13 16.47 -15.31
N VAL A 12 4.82 15.87 -16.46
CA VAL A 12 5.75 14.95 -17.15
C VAL A 12 6.46 15.56 -18.37
N MET A 13 6.09 16.78 -18.77
CA MET A 13 6.65 17.45 -19.96
C MET A 13 8.17 17.62 -19.92
N GLU A 14 8.76 17.78 -18.72
CA GLU A 14 10.20 18.04 -18.54
C GLU A 14 11.01 16.75 -18.30
N HIS A 15 10.44 15.59 -18.55
CA HIS A 15 11.08 14.28 -18.32
C HIS A 15 11.67 14.15 -16.89
N PRO A 16 10.86 14.30 -15.84
CA PRO A 16 11.35 14.28 -14.46
C PRO A 16 11.94 12.91 -14.13
N ARG A 17 12.94 12.88 -13.26
CA ARG A 17 13.51 11.64 -12.73
C ARG A 17 12.63 10.96 -11.69
N LEU A 18 11.69 11.71 -11.07
CA LEU A 18 10.73 11.24 -10.07
C LEU A 18 9.39 11.92 -10.29
N VAL A 19 8.34 11.15 -10.33
CA VAL A 19 6.94 11.61 -10.34
C VAL A 19 6.27 11.14 -9.05
N ILE A 20 5.62 12.06 -8.35
CA ILE A 20 4.79 11.77 -7.17
C ILE A 20 3.34 12.04 -7.55
N ALA A 21 2.50 11.02 -7.49
CA ALA A 21 1.07 11.10 -7.80
C ALA A 21 0.26 10.75 -6.53
N ASP A 22 -0.39 11.76 -5.97
CA ASP A 22 -1.24 11.63 -4.79
C ASP A 22 -2.71 11.58 -5.22
N GLU A 23 -3.36 10.43 -4.97
CA GLU A 23 -4.75 10.14 -5.31
C GLU A 23 -5.13 10.58 -6.75
N PRO A 24 -4.45 10.06 -7.80
CA PRO A 24 -4.68 10.54 -9.17
C PRO A 24 -6.00 10.04 -9.78
N THR A 25 -6.64 9.00 -9.21
CA THR A 25 -7.78 8.28 -9.81
C THR A 25 -9.16 8.58 -9.24
N PRO A 26 -9.36 9.12 -8.01
CA PRO A 26 -10.70 9.34 -7.46
C PRO A 26 -11.62 10.16 -8.37
N GLY A 27 -12.86 9.71 -8.47
CA GLY A 27 -13.88 10.35 -9.32
C GLY A 27 -13.74 10.08 -10.82
N LEU A 28 -12.80 9.22 -11.22
CA LEU A 28 -12.71 8.72 -12.59
C LEU A 28 -13.49 7.40 -12.74
N HIS A 29 -14.10 7.21 -13.93
CA HIS A 29 -14.58 5.88 -14.30
C HIS A 29 -13.38 4.92 -14.40
N ILE A 30 -13.57 3.64 -14.07
CA ILE A 30 -12.51 2.63 -14.00
C ILE A 30 -11.60 2.59 -15.25
N SER A 31 -12.18 2.70 -16.44
CA SER A 31 -11.42 2.73 -17.69
C SER A 31 -10.54 3.99 -17.85
N ALA A 32 -10.96 5.11 -17.27
CA ALA A 32 -10.17 6.33 -17.27
C ALA A 32 -9.07 6.29 -16.21
N ALA A 33 -9.35 5.69 -15.04
CA ALA A 33 -8.36 5.46 -14.00
C ALA A 33 -7.21 4.57 -14.52
N ARG A 34 -7.54 3.43 -15.16
CA ARG A 34 -6.54 2.54 -15.77
C ARG A 34 -5.69 3.23 -16.82
N ARG A 35 -6.26 4.11 -17.65
CA ARG A 35 -5.47 4.89 -18.62
C ARG A 35 -4.53 5.88 -17.95
N VAL A 36 -4.92 6.51 -16.84
CA VAL A 36 -4.04 7.38 -16.08
C VAL A 36 -2.88 6.57 -15.49
N LEU A 37 -3.17 5.42 -14.91
CA LEU A 37 -2.15 4.55 -14.32
C LEU A 37 -1.22 3.95 -15.37
N SER A 38 -1.70 3.59 -16.56
CA SER A 38 -0.83 3.11 -17.65
C SER A 38 0.19 4.17 -18.09
N HIS A 39 -0.18 5.46 -18.08
CA HIS A 39 0.79 6.53 -18.34
C HIS A 39 1.89 6.62 -17.27
N PHE A 40 1.55 6.40 -15.99
CA PHE A 40 2.58 6.32 -14.94
C PHE A 40 3.49 5.11 -15.15
N ARG A 41 2.95 3.98 -15.59
CA ARG A 41 3.76 2.81 -15.94
C ARG A 41 4.71 3.10 -17.10
N GLU A 42 4.23 3.73 -18.17
CA GLU A 42 5.05 4.16 -19.32
C GLU A 42 6.20 5.08 -18.89
N ILE A 43 5.94 6.02 -17.97
CA ILE A 43 6.97 6.92 -17.42
C ILE A 43 8.02 6.12 -16.63
N ALA A 44 7.60 5.15 -15.82
CA ALA A 44 8.49 4.29 -15.08
C ALA A 44 9.34 3.41 -16.00
N ASP A 45 8.77 2.87 -17.07
CA ASP A 45 9.47 2.07 -18.08
C ASP A 45 10.51 2.90 -18.88
N GLN A 46 10.35 4.22 -18.94
CA GLN A 46 11.33 5.16 -19.49
C GLN A 46 12.45 5.52 -18.49
N GLY A 47 12.44 4.94 -17.29
CA GLY A 47 13.51 5.07 -16.30
C GLY A 47 13.27 6.13 -15.22
N ALA A 48 12.09 6.75 -15.15
CA ALA A 48 11.73 7.61 -14.02
C ALA A 48 11.25 6.79 -12.82
N GLY A 49 11.51 7.26 -11.62
CA GLY A 49 10.83 6.75 -10.42
C GLY A 49 9.38 7.27 -10.38
N VAL A 50 8.43 6.41 -10.02
CA VAL A 50 7.03 6.81 -9.79
C VAL A 50 6.61 6.40 -8.39
N LEU A 51 6.20 7.37 -7.58
CA LEU A 51 5.57 7.15 -6.28
C LEU A 51 4.07 7.43 -6.42
N LEU A 52 3.27 6.37 -6.39
CA LEU A 52 1.82 6.45 -6.42
C LEU A 52 1.26 6.31 -4.99
N ILE A 53 0.51 7.30 -4.52
CA ILE A 53 -0.22 7.26 -3.25
C ILE A 53 -1.70 7.05 -3.59
N THR A 54 -2.30 5.99 -3.08
CA THR A 54 -3.70 5.66 -3.33
C THR A 54 -4.27 4.72 -2.26
N HIS A 55 -5.58 4.75 -2.09
CA HIS A 55 -6.32 3.77 -1.28
C HIS A 55 -6.89 2.62 -2.14
N ASP A 56 -6.76 2.69 -3.46
CA ASP A 56 -7.23 1.63 -4.38
C ASP A 56 -6.11 0.61 -4.62
N LEU A 57 -6.07 -0.40 -3.77
CA LEU A 57 -5.06 -1.45 -3.85
C LEU A 57 -5.17 -2.27 -5.15
N GLU A 58 -6.37 -2.54 -5.65
CA GLU A 58 -6.54 -3.32 -6.88
C GLU A 58 -5.93 -2.60 -8.08
N LEU A 59 -6.21 -1.30 -8.21
CA LEU A 59 -5.61 -0.49 -9.28
C LEU A 59 -4.10 -0.32 -9.10
N ALA A 60 -3.61 -0.17 -7.86
CA ALA A 60 -2.17 -0.07 -7.61
C ALA A 60 -1.44 -1.35 -8.04
N LEU A 61 -2.00 -2.52 -7.75
CA LEU A 61 -1.43 -3.82 -8.13
C LEU A 61 -1.35 -4.07 -9.65
N GLU A 62 -2.17 -3.37 -10.44
CA GLU A 62 -2.11 -3.47 -11.91
C GLU A 62 -0.85 -2.81 -12.50
N VAL A 63 -0.20 -1.88 -11.79
CA VAL A 63 0.88 -1.04 -12.36
C VAL A 63 2.15 -0.96 -11.53
N ALA A 64 2.09 -1.25 -10.24
CA ALA A 64 3.23 -1.10 -9.34
C ALA A 64 4.14 -2.33 -9.34
N ASP A 65 5.45 -2.12 -9.17
CA ASP A 65 6.41 -3.19 -8.91
C ASP A 65 6.45 -3.55 -7.41
N ARG A 66 6.25 -2.53 -6.56
CA ARG A 66 6.30 -2.65 -5.08
C ARG A 66 5.14 -1.90 -4.45
N ILE A 67 4.64 -2.45 -3.36
CA ILE A 67 3.58 -1.85 -2.54
C ILE A 67 4.12 -1.59 -1.14
N VAL A 68 3.98 -0.35 -0.67
CA VAL A 68 4.23 0.03 0.73
C VAL A 68 2.89 0.22 1.42
N VAL A 69 2.62 -0.61 2.41
CA VAL A 69 1.36 -0.58 3.16
C VAL A 69 1.49 0.31 4.38
N PHE A 70 0.64 1.33 4.45
CA PHE A 70 0.54 2.25 5.59
C PHE A 70 -0.63 1.89 6.51
N TYR A 71 -0.39 2.00 7.80
CA TYR A 71 -1.42 1.90 8.83
C TYR A 71 -1.14 2.89 9.96
N ALA A 72 -2.12 3.70 10.30
CA ALA A 72 -2.04 4.66 11.41
C ALA A 72 -0.74 5.51 11.39
N GLY A 73 -0.41 6.09 10.23
CA GLY A 73 0.73 7.00 10.06
C GLY A 73 2.11 6.32 9.96
N THR A 74 2.17 4.99 9.95
CA THR A 74 3.45 4.28 9.77
C THR A 74 3.37 3.22 8.67
N ASN A 75 4.47 2.97 7.99
CA ASN A 75 4.57 1.84 7.07
C ASN A 75 4.73 0.54 7.87
N VAL A 76 3.93 -0.45 7.55
CA VAL A 76 3.91 -1.75 8.24
C VAL A 76 4.52 -2.86 7.42
N GLU A 77 4.45 -2.76 6.10
CA GLU A 77 5.04 -3.73 5.17
C GLU A 77 5.43 -3.05 3.86
N GLU A 78 6.52 -3.50 3.27
CA GLU A 78 6.89 -3.29 1.88
C GLU A 78 7.01 -4.66 1.22
N ALA A 79 6.24 -4.87 0.16
CA ALA A 79 6.11 -6.14 -0.56
C ALA A 79 6.26 -5.92 -2.06
N LEU A 80 6.62 -6.95 -2.81
CA LEU A 80 6.45 -6.96 -4.25
C LEU A 80 4.96 -7.02 -4.60
N ALA A 81 4.55 -6.41 -5.72
CA ALA A 81 3.16 -6.49 -6.15
C ALA A 81 2.71 -7.94 -6.36
N GLU A 82 3.61 -8.81 -6.86
CA GLU A 82 3.37 -10.25 -7.04
C GLU A 82 3.13 -11.01 -5.72
N ASP A 83 3.58 -10.49 -4.57
CA ASP A 83 3.30 -11.11 -3.27
C ASP A 83 1.80 -11.08 -2.94
N PHE A 84 1.04 -10.14 -3.55
CA PHE A 84 -0.42 -10.05 -3.40
C PHE A 84 -1.21 -11.05 -4.26
N GLU A 85 -0.56 -11.99 -4.90
CA GLU A 85 -1.22 -13.15 -5.53
C GLU A 85 -1.52 -14.25 -4.51
N ASP A 86 -0.73 -14.34 -3.42
CA ASP A 86 -0.88 -15.34 -2.37
C ASP A 86 -0.74 -14.70 -0.98
N GLU A 87 -1.80 -14.83 -0.16
CA GLU A 87 -1.80 -14.32 1.22
C GLU A 87 -0.60 -14.81 2.06
N GLN A 88 -0.09 -16.02 1.79
CA GLN A 88 1.03 -16.60 2.54
C GLN A 88 2.36 -15.88 2.28
N ARG A 89 2.48 -15.16 1.17
CA ARG A 89 3.64 -14.32 0.86
C ARG A 89 3.63 -13.01 1.64
N LEU A 90 2.46 -12.54 2.04
CA LEU A 90 2.29 -11.32 2.84
C LEU A 90 2.75 -11.58 4.28
N ARG A 91 3.34 -10.57 4.91
CA ARG A 91 4.11 -10.71 6.15
C ARG A 91 3.39 -10.12 7.35
N HIS A 92 2.79 -8.93 7.17
CA HIS A 92 2.11 -8.24 8.27
C HIS A 92 0.64 -8.64 8.36
N PRO A 93 0.09 -8.93 9.55
CA PRO A 93 -1.32 -9.29 9.72
C PRO A 93 -2.31 -8.26 9.15
N TYR A 94 -1.97 -6.97 9.18
CA TYR A 94 -2.79 -5.93 8.54
C TYR A 94 -2.79 -6.05 7.01
N THR A 95 -1.65 -6.32 6.38
CA THR A 95 -1.56 -6.53 4.93
C THR A 95 -2.40 -7.73 4.49
N LYS A 96 -2.37 -8.82 5.29
CA LYS A 96 -3.24 -9.99 5.09
C LYS A 96 -4.73 -9.62 5.24
N ALA A 97 -5.06 -8.77 6.22
CA ALA A 97 -6.43 -8.29 6.38
C ALA A 97 -6.88 -7.44 5.19
N LEU A 98 -6.02 -6.57 4.65
CA LEU A 98 -6.29 -5.82 3.41
C LEU A 98 -6.51 -6.76 2.21
N PHE A 99 -5.66 -7.76 2.05
CA PHE A 99 -5.79 -8.77 1.00
C PHE A 99 -7.16 -9.46 1.05
N ARG A 100 -7.59 -9.93 2.23
CA ARG A 100 -8.89 -10.58 2.43
C ARG A 100 -10.07 -9.63 2.21
N ALA A 101 -9.87 -8.31 2.41
CA ALA A 101 -10.90 -7.30 2.22
C ALA A 101 -11.10 -6.92 0.74
N MET A 102 -10.18 -7.29 -0.15
CA MET A 102 -10.37 -7.04 -1.58
C MET A 102 -11.60 -7.80 -2.12
N PRO A 103 -12.37 -7.20 -3.05
CA PRO A 103 -13.54 -7.84 -3.66
C PRO A 103 -13.26 -9.25 -4.21
N ARG A 104 -12.15 -9.43 -4.91
CA ARG A 104 -11.73 -10.71 -5.49
C ARG A 104 -11.38 -11.79 -4.46
N HIS A 105 -11.16 -11.42 -3.18
CA HIS A 105 -10.83 -12.35 -2.08
C HIS A 105 -11.95 -12.53 -1.06
N GLY A 106 -13.19 -12.16 -1.42
CA GLY A 106 -14.40 -12.43 -0.64
C GLY A 106 -14.83 -11.33 0.30
N PHE A 107 -14.26 -10.13 0.19
CA PHE A 107 -14.72 -8.91 0.88
C PHE A 107 -14.80 -9.06 2.41
N LYS A 108 -13.83 -9.74 3.02
CA LYS A 108 -13.83 -10.01 4.47
C LYS A 108 -13.34 -8.80 5.23
N ALA A 109 -14.26 -8.12 5.90
CA ALA A 109 -13.90 -6.98 6.75
C ALA A 109 -13.08 -7.41 7.98
N SER A 110 -12.09 -6.61 8.35
CA SER A 110 -11.38 -6.72 9.62
C SER A 110 -12.16 -6.00 10.72
N SER A 111 -12.30 -6.60 11.88
CA SER A 111 -12.99 -6.02 13.04
C SER A 111 -12.21 -4.84 13.64
N GLY A 112 -12.92 -3.99 14.40
CA GLY A 112 -12.36 -2.86 15.13
C GLY A 112 -12.03 -1.66 14.25
N THR A 113 -11.63 -0.57 14.90
CA THR A 113 -11.29 0.72 14.27
C THR A 113 -9.79 1.00 14.39
N GLN A 114 -9.27 1.83 13.49
CA GLN A 114 -7.92 2.36 13.61
C GLN A 114 -7.82 3.22 14.88
N PRO A 115 -6.72 3.12 15.67
CA PRO A 115 -6.55 3.97 16.84
C PRO A 115 -6.42 5.44 16.44
N TYR A 116 -6.94 6.33 17.29
CA TYR A 116 -6.71 7.76 17.14
C TYR A 116 -5.26 8.10 17.48
N VAL A 117 -4.77 9.23 16.96
CA VAL A 117 -3.39 9.70 17.22
C VAL A 117 -3.11 9.85 18.72
N ALA A 118 -4.12 10.30 19.50
CA ALA A 118 -4.00 10.46 20.95
C ALA A 118 -3.93 9.12 21.71
N ASP A 119 -4.45 8.05 21.12
CA ASP A 119 -4.55 6.72 21.74
C ASP A 119 -3.62 5.70 21.04
N MET A 120 -2.58 6.20 20.36
CA MET A 120 -1.66 5.34 19.62
C MET A 120 -0.90 4.43 20.58
N PRO A 121 -0.92 3.09 20.38
CA PRO A 121 -0.17 2.17 21.23
C PRO A 121 1.34 2.39 21.07
N ALA A 122 2.10 2.15 22.14
CA ALA A 122 3.56 2.31 22.14
C ALA A 122 4.28 1.37 21.16
N GLY A 123 3.68 0.21 20.86
CA GLY A 123 4.22 -0.80 19.95
C GLY A 123 3.56 -0.79 18.58
N CYS A 124 3.09 -1.96 18.16
CA CYS A 124 2.40 -2.11 16.87
C CYS A 124 1.05 -1.38 16.85
N PRO A 125 0.82 -0.41 15.96
CA PRO A 125 -0.46 0.32 15.90
C PRO A 125 -1.64 -0.58 15.49
N TYR A 126 -1.38 -1.70 14.82
CA TYR A 126 -2.40 -2.70 14.49
C TYR A 126 -2.66 -3.69 15.64
N GLY A 127 -1.83 -3.68 16.70
CA GLY A 127 -1.94 -4.60 17.83
C GLY A 127 -3.36 -4.81 18.34
N PRO A 128 -4.14 -3.77 18.68
CA PRO A 128 -5.51 -3.90 19.19
C PRO A 128 -6.49 -4.67 18.27
N ARG A 129 -6.14 -4.82 17.00
CA ARG A 129 -6.94 -5.52 15.97
C ARG A 129 -6.27 -6.80 15.47
N CYS A 130 -5.04 -7.04 15.91
CA CYS A 130 -4.24 -8.16 15.43
C CYS A 130 -4.66 -9.46 16.11
N PRO A 131 -5.05 -10.52 15.37
CA PRO A 131 -5.41 -11.81 15.97
C PRO A 131 -4.21 -12.50 16.63
N ASP A 132 -2.98 -12.14 16.22
CA ASP A 132 -1.73 -12.75 16.69
C ASP A 132 -1.00 -11.88 17.72
N MET A 133 -1.68 -10.88 18.30
CA MET A 133 -1.09 -9.97 19.28
C MET A 133 -0.60 -10.71 20.53
N ASP A 134 0.58 -10.33 21.01
CA ASP A 134 1.11 -10.72 22.31
C ASP A 134 1.76 -9.53 23.04
N GLU A 135 2.25 -9.75 24.27
CA GLU A 135 2.88 -8.73 25.09
C GLU A 135 4.09 -8.05 24.42
N GLY A 136 4.85 -8.78 23.60
CA GLY A 136 5.97 -8.21 22.88
C GLY A 136 5.57 -7.25 21.75
N CYS A 137 4.33 -7.31 21.30
CA CYS A 137 3.79 -6.35 20.33
C CYS A 137 3.53 -4.96 20.95
N LEU A 138 3.57 -4.83 22.27
CA LEU A 138 3.47 -3.56 22.99
C LEU A 138 4.81 -2.81 23.01
N GLN A 139 5.91 -3.47 22.66
CA GLN A 139 7.24 -2.88 22.58
C GLN A 139 7.48 -2.29 21.20
N GLU A 140 8.46 -1.40 21.09
CA GLU A 140 8.90 -0.88 19.80
C GLU A 140 9.32 -2.01 18.86
N ILE A 141 8.82 -1.98 17.62
CA ILE A 141 9.11 -2.98 16.61
C ILE A 141 9.91 -2.34 15.48
N SER A 142 11.11 -2.83 15.25
CA SER A 142 11.95 -2.38 14.16
C SER A 142 11.44 -2.88 12.80
N TYR A 143 11.59 -2.03 11.79
CA TYR A 143 11.35 -2.39 10.39
C TYR A 143 12.51 -3.24 9.89
N ARG A 144 12.24 -4.46 9.43
CA ARG A 144 13.28 -5.43 9.11
C ARG A 144 13.03 -6.14 7.79
N SER A 145 14.11 -6.57 7.14
CA SER A 145 14.02 -7.40 5.93
C SER A 145 13.53 -8.81 6.27
N PHE A 146 12.57 -9.30 5.49
CA PHE A 146 12.05 -10.66 5.60
C PHE A 146 11.42 -11.13 4.27
N ARG A 147 11.85 -12.29 3.74
CA ARG A 147 11.32 -12.91 2.51
C ARG A 147 11.24 -11.96 1.31
N GLY A 148 12.31 -11.21 1.03
CA GLY A 148 12.39 -10.31 -0.14
C GLY A 148 11.64 -8.98 0.01
N GLY A 149 10.99 -8.71 1.13
CA GLY A 149 10.35 -7.45 1.47
C GLY A 149 10.83 -6.89 2.80
N MET A 150 10.16 -5.85 3.28
CA MET A 150 10.39 -5.26 4.59
C MET A 150 9.12 -5.33 5.42
N VAL A 151 9.23 -5.57 6.73
CA VAL A 151 8.07 -5.68 7.61
C VAL A 151 8.34 -5.14 9.01
N LYS A 152 7.34 -4.45 9.57
CA LYS A 152 7.31 -3.98 10.95
C LYS A 152 6.42 -4.90 11.81
N CYS A 153 6.81 -6.16 11.92
CA CYS A 153 6.08 -7.17 12.68
C CYS A 153 7.05 -8.17 13.31
N ARG A 154 6.91 -8.38 14.62
CA ARG A 154 7.73 -9.38 15.34
C ARG A 154 7.30 -10.81 15.04
N LYS A 155 6.02 -11.03 14.65
CA LYS A 155 5.46 -12.35 14.33
C LYS A 155 5.74 -12.81 12.90
N ALA A 156 6.26 -11.94 12.04
CA ALA A 156 6.60 -12.35 10.68
C ALA A 156 7.70 -13.42 10.72
N GLY A 157 7.37 -14.65 10.32
CA GLY A 157 8.29 -15.77 10.25
C GLY A 157 8.29 -16.71 11.47
N ILE A 158 7.35 -16.54 12.37
CA ILE A 158 7.06 -17.51 13.44
C ILE A 158 5.92 -18.42 13.01
#